data_78c4288d4a8962a4b64d97c2a2b08a14
#
_entry.id   78c4288d4a8962a4b64d97c2a2b08a14
#
_cell.length_a   1.000
_cell.length_b   1.000
_cell.length_c   1.000
_cell.angle_alpha   90.00
_cell.angle_beta   90.00
_cell.angle_gamma   90.00
#
_symmetry.space_group_name_H-M   'P 1'
#
loop_
_entity.id
_entity.type
_entity.pdbx_description
1 polymer ?
#
loop_
_entity_poly.entity_id
_entity_poly.type
_entity_poly.pdbx_seq_one_letter_code
_entity_poly.pdbx_strand_id
1 'polypeptide(L)'
;MSHIDRLTVFLDDRDNRALRSARINDGVPAADRIRAAVQLWQQGGLVADGINSRAANLRRERLARNAVIAERQIKVSVVLGEVTHRALAQARIEDSVPASERVRAALHLWQQDPQFRVAVDELAGELRRQRFADRAAGGHPAVPPDLAVTAS
;
A
#
# COMPACT_ATOMS: atom_id res chain seq x y z
N MET A 1 -22.59 2.45 7.79
CA MET A 1 -21.66 3.53 7.52
C MET A 1 -20.27 2.97 7.27
N SER A 2 -19.76 3.17 6.08
CA SER A 2 -18.45 2.64 5.75
C SER A 2 -17.37 3.50 6.39
N HIS A 3 -16.50 2.87 7.13
CA HIS A 3 -15.30 3.52 7.63
C HIS A 3 -14.29 3.57 6.50
N ILE A 4 -13.72 4.74 6.31
CA ILE A 4 -12.59 4.87 5.41
C ILE A 4 -11.36 4.48 6.21
N ASP A 5 -10.86 3.29 5.95
CA ASP A 5 -9.68 2.76 6.61
C ASP A 5 -8.43 3.35 5.95
N ARG A 6 -8.02 4.49 6.48
CA ARG A 6 -6.88 5.21 5.93
C ARG A 6 -5.63 4.91 6.75
N LEU A 7 -4.60 4.48 6.05
CA LEU A 7 -3.29 4.26 6.66
C LEU A 7 -2.37 5.41 6.28
N THR A 8 -1.73 6.01 7.27
CA THR A 8 -0.72 7.03 7.04
C THR A 8 0.66 6.41 7.22
N VAL A 9 1.50 6.54 6.21
CA VAL A 9 2.86 6.02 6.22
C VAL A 9 3.82 7.16 5.95
N PHE A 10 4.89 7.22 6.72
CA PHE A 10 5.96 8.16 6.50
C PHE A 10 7.09 7.45 5.76
N LEU A 11 7.36 7.91 4.54
CA LEU A 11 8.38 7.33 3.68
C LEU A 11 9.64 8.16 3.72
N ASP A 12 10.78 7.52 3.62
CA ASP A 12 12.02 8.24 3.42
C ASP A 12 12.14 8.70 1.96
N ASP A 13 13.14 9.51 1.70
CA ASP A 13 13.35 10.08 0.38
C ASP A 13 13.61 9.01 -0.68
N ARG A 14 14.30 7.95 -0.31
CA ARG A 14 14.62 6.85 -1.22
C ARG A 14 13.36 6.11 -1.68
N ASP A 15 12.49 5.74 -0.74
CA ASP A 15 11.24 5.05 -1.04
C ASP A 15 10.33 5.92 -1.89
N ASN A 16 10.22 7.19 -1.53
CA ASN A 16 9.39 8.14 -2.28
C ASN A 16 9.90 8.33 -3.71
N ARG A 17 11.21 8.43 -3.86
CA ARG A 17 11.83 8.62 -5.17
C ARG A 17 11.61 7.40 -6.07
N ALA A 18 11.70 6.19 -5.51
CA ALA A 18 11.44 4.96 -6.24
C ALA A 18 9.99 4.88 -6.72
N LEU A 19 9.04 5.24 -5.85
CA LEU A 19 7.61 5.26 -6.21
C LEU A 19 7.31 6.30 -7.28
N ARG A 20 7.91 7.48 -7.20
CA ARG A 20 7.72 8.54 -8.20
C ARG A 20 8.29 8.14 -9.54
N SER A 21 9.48 7.54 -9.55
CA SER A 21 10.11 7.05 -10.78
C SER A 21 9.25 6.00 -11.47
N ALA A 22 8.70 5.06 -10.70
CA ALA A 22 7.82 4.04 -11.23
C ALA A 22 6.55 4.64 -11.81
N ARG A 23 5.97 5.64 -11.13
CA ARG A 23 4.77 6.34 -11.62
C ARG A 23 5.02 7.06 -12.95
N ILE A 24 6.17 7.66 -13.11
CA ILE A 24 6.54 8.30 -14.37
C ILE A 24 6.57 7.29 -15.51
N ASN A 25 7.04 6.06 -15.22
CA ASN A 25 7.14 5.03 -16.24
C ASN A 25 5.80 4.44 -16.66
N ASP A 26 4.89 4.20 -15.73
CA ASP A 26 3.66 3.47 -16.03
C ASP A 26 2.37 4.18 -15.64
N GLY A 27 2.46 5.36 -15.06
CA GLY A 27 1.28 6.13 -14.66
C GLY A 27 0.55 5.61 -13.43
N VAL A 28 1.05 4.58 -12.77
CA VAL A 28 0.38 3.99 -11.61
C VAL A 28 0.75 4.76 -10.35
N PRO A 29 -0.25 5.28 -9.60
CA PRO A 29 0.01 6.04 -8.38
C PRO A 29 0.66 5.21 -7.28
N ALA A 30 1.39 5.89 -6.41
CA ALA A 30 2.04 5.25 -5.25
C ALA A 30 1.04 4.49 -4.38
N ALA A 31 -0.15 5.05 -4.18
CA ALA A 31 -1.18 4.40 -3.36
C ALA A 31 -1.55 3.02 -3.88
N ASP A 32 -1.65 2.86 -5.20
CA ASP A 32 -1.97 1.55 -5.80
C ASP A 32 -0.83 0.56 -5.58
N ARG A 33 0.42 1.00 -5.67
CA ARG A 33 1.58 0.14 -5.38
C ARG A 33 1.61 -0.28 -3.91
N ILE A 34 1.33 0.63 -3.02
CA ILE A 34 1.28 0.32 -1.59
C ILE A 34 0.17 -0.70 -1.31
N ARG A 35 -1.02 -0.48 -1.87
CA ARG A 35 -2.13 -1.44 -1.72
C ARG A 35 -1.74 -2.81 -2.25
N ALA A 36 -1.13 -2.86 -3.43
CA ALA A 36 -0.70 -4.11 -4.04
C ALA A 36 0.32 -4.84 -3.16
N ALA A 37 1.30 -4.12 -2.65
CA ALA A 37 2.33 -4.71 -1.79
C ALA A 37 1.72 -5.28 -0.51
N VAL A 38 0.80 -4.57 0.10
CA VAL A 38 0.13 -5.04 1.32
C VAL A 38 -0.78 -6.23 1.03
N GLN A 39 -1.48 -6.23 -0.10
CA GLN A 39 -2.30 -7.38 -0.48
C GLN A 39 -1.45 -8.63 -0.72
N LEU A 40 -0.29 -8.49 -1.33
CA LEU A 40 0.62 -9.61 -1.51
C LEU A 40 1.15 -10.12 -0.17
N TRP A 41 1.46 -9.21 0.75
CA TRP A 41 1.81 -9.60 2.11
C TRP A 41 0.68 -10.39 2.77
N GLN A 42 -0.55 -9.96 2.59
CA GLN A 42 -1.73 -10.60 3.19
C GLN A 42 -1.94 -12.03 2.69
N GLN A 43 -1.48 -12.35 1.48
CA GLN A 43 -1.58 -13.70 0.93
C GLN A 43 -0.70 -14.71 1.68
N GLY A 44 0.23 -14.25 2.49
CA GLY A 44 1.06 -15.12 3.32
C GLY A 44 2.23 -15.72 2.58
N GLY A 45 2.79 -16.79 3.15
CA GLY A 45 3.90 -17.51 2.57
C GLY A 45 5.25 -16.83 2.78
N LEU A 46 6.23 -17.19 1.96
CA LEU A 46 7.60 -16.68 2.09
C LEU A 46 7.69 -15.18 1.92
N VAL A 47 6.85 -14.60 1.08
CA VAL A 47 6.83 -13.15 0.87
C VAL A 47 6.41 -12.44 2.16
N ALA A 48 5.33 -12.91 2.78
CA ALA A 48 4.87 -12.34 4.04
C ALA A 48 5.93 -12.49 5.13
N ASP A 49 6.57 -13.64 5.22
CA ASP A 49 7.62 -13.89 6.20
C ASP A 49 8.80 -12.94 5.99
N GLY A 50 9.21 -12.74 4.76
CA GLY A 50 10.29 -11.82 4.42
C GLY A 50 9.96 -10.38 4.78
N ILE A 51 8.73 -9.96 4.50
CA ILE A 51 8.27 -8.61 4.84
C ILE A 51 8.21 -8.45 6.37
N ASN A 52 7.69 -9.43 7.08
CA ASN A 52 7.58 -9.38 8.54
C ASN A 52 8.96 -9.31 9.21
N SER A 53 9.91 -10.10 8.75
CA SER A 53 11.28 -10.06 9.25
C SER A 53 11.93 -8.70 9.04
N ARG A 54 11.79 -8.16 7.84
CA ARG A 54 12.34 -6.85 7.50
C ARG A 54 11.67 -5.75 8.31
N ALA A 55 10.36 -5.84 8.49
CA ALA A 55 9.60 -4.87 9.29
C ALA A 55 10.06 -4.85 10.74
N ALA A 56 10.30 -6.02 11.31
CA ALA A 56 10.82 -6.13 12.67
C ALA A 56 12.22 -5.49 12.80
N ASN A 57 13.06 -5.69 11.78
CA ASN A 57 14.38 -5.07 11.74
C ASN A 57 14.28 -3.54 11.64
N LEU A 58 13.41 -3.04 10.78
CA LEU A 58 13.19 -1.59 10.64
C LEU A 58 12.72 -0.97 11.94
N ARG A 59 11.82 -1.66 12.64
CA ARG A 59 11.35 -1.20 13.94
C ARG A 59 12.48 -1.12 14.95
N ARG A 60 13.31 -2.15 15.02
CA ARG A 60 14.47 -2.17 15.93
C ARG A 60 15.45 -1.05 15.60
N GLU A 61 15.75 -0.84 14.33
CA GLU A 61 16.62 0.24 13.88
C GLU A 61 16.06 1.60 14.27
N ARG A 62 14.76 1.81 14.06
CA ARG A 62 14.10 3.05 14.43
C ARG A 62 14.16 3.32 15.92
N LEU A 63 13.93 2.30 16.74
CA LEU A 63 14.00 2.43 18.19
C LEU A 63 15.42 2.67 18.67
N ALA A 64 16.41 2.07 18.02
CA ALA A 64 17.81 2.27 18.36
C ALA A 64 18.31 3.67 18.02
N ARG A 65 17.81 4.24 16.94
CA ARG A 65 18.18 5.59 16.52
C ARG A 65 17.50 6.68 17.33
N ASN A 66 16.41 6.35 17.91
CA ASN A 66 15.56 7.14 18.80
C ASN A 66 15.78 8.65 18.74
N ALA A 67 14.97 9.33 17.99
CA ALA A 67 14.86 10.79 17.98
C ALA A 67 16.10 11.57 17.55
N VAL A 68 17.19 10.92 17.17
CA VAL A 68 18.43 11.64 16.89
C VAL A 68 18.37 12.37 15.54
N ILE A 69 17.50 11.95 14.62
CA ILE A 69 17.41 12.61 13.34
C ILE A 69 15.99 12.59 12.85
N ALA A 70 15.39 13.76 12.76
CA ALA A 70 14.22 13.95 11.94
C ALA A 70 14.67 13.87 10.49
N GLU A 71 14.85 12.66 9.96
CA GLU A 71 15.02 12.51 8.53
C GLU A 71 13.78 13.06 7.86
N ARG A 72 14.00 13.72 6.73
CA ARG A 72 12.93 14.27 5.94
C ARG A 72 12.00 13.14 5.52
N GLN A 73 10.83 13.10 6.12
CA GLN A 73 9.84 12.07 5.84
C GLN A 73 8.71 12.64 5.02
N ILE A 74 8.26 11.84 4.07
CA ILE A 74 7.15 12.21 3.19
C ILE A 74 5.95 11.41 3.62
N LYS A 75 4.89 12.13 3.97
CA LYS A 75 3.65 11.53 4.43
C LYS A 75 2.82 11.06 3.24
N VAL A 76 2.44 9.79 3.24
CA VAL A 76 1.55 9.22 2.24
C VAL A 76 0.36 8.61 2.95
N SER A 77 -0.84 8.97 2.52
CA SER A 77 -2.07 8.39 3.04
C SER A 77 -2.65 7.45 2.01
N VAL A 78 -2.98 6.24 2.43
CA VAL A 78 -3.52 5.20 1.55
C VAL A 78 -4.80 4.67 2.15
N VAL A 79 -5.86 4.59 1.33
CA VAL A 79 -7.11 3.96 1.74
C VAL A 79 -6.97 2.47 1.48
N LEU A 80 -7.11 1.68 2.53
CA LEU A 80 -7.07 0.23 2.46
C LEU A 80 -8.48 -0.33 2.59
N GLY A 81 -8.72 -1.49 2.01
CA GLY A 81 -9.95 -2.21 2.25
C GLY A 81 -10.02 -2.67 3.71
N GLU A 82 -11.22 -2.87 4.20
CA GLU A 82 -11.45 -3.27 5.59
C GLU A 82 -10.69 -4.57 5.95
N VAL A 83 -10.72 -5.55 5.06
CA VAL A 83 -10.05 -6.83 5.29
C VAL A 83 -8.54 -6.65 5.45
N THR A 84 -7.94 -5.86 4.57
CA THR A 84 -6.50 -5.60 4.60
C THR A 84 -6.11 -4.80 5.83
N HIS A 85 -6.89 -3.77 6.16
CA HIS A 85 -6.66 -2.97 7.36
C HIS A 85 -6.71 -3.83 8.63
N ARG A 86 -7.70 -4.72 8.70
CA ARG A 86 -7.87 -5.64 9.82
C ARG A 86 -6.71 -6.63 9.91
N ALA A 87 -6.21 -7.12 8.79
CA ALA A 87 -5.07 -8.03 8.77
C ALA A 87 -3.81 -7.35 9.33
N LEU A 88 -3.58 -6.09 8.98
CA LEU A 88 -2.46 -5.32 9.52
C LEU A 88 -2.61 -5.08 11.02
N ALA A 89 -3.81 -4.77 11.48
CA ALA A 89 -4.07 -4.58 12.91
C ALA A 89 -3.85 -5.86 13.70
N GLN A 90 -4.30 -6.98 13.16
CA GLN A 90 -4.10 -8.28 13.80
C GLN A 90 -2.62 -8.65 13.90
N ALA A 91 -1.87 -8.41 12.82
CA ALA A 91 -0.44 -8.68 12.82
C ALA A 91 0.30 -7.83 13.87
N ARG A 92 -0.12 -6.57 14.03
CA ARG A 92 0.45 -5.70 15.04
C ARG A 92 0.21 -6.23 16.46
N ILE A 93 -0.98 -6.79 16.70
CA ILE A 93 -1.28 -7.40 18.00
C ILE A 93 -0.35 -8.58 18.26
N GLU A 94 -0.04 -9.37 17.24
CA GLU A 94 0.78 -10.57 17.38
C GLU A 94 2.26 -10.26 17.62
N ASP A 95 2.83 -9.28 16.93
CA ASP A 95 4.28 -9.03 16.95
C ASP A 95 4.68 -7.61 17.37
N SER A 96 3.71 -6.76 17.67
CA SER A 96 3.95 -5.37 18.07
C SER A 96 4.61 -4.50 16.97
N VAL A 97 4.61 -4.96 15.72
CA VAL A 97 5.17 -4.19 14.62
C VAL A 97 4.07 -3.36 13.98
N PRO A 98 4.22 -2.02 13.92
CA PRO A 98 3.21 -1.15 13.32
C PRO A 98 3.01 -1.42 11.83
N ALA A 99 1.81 -1.11 11.34
CA ALA A 99 1.49 -1.26 9.92
C ALA A 99 2.43 -0.46 9.02
N SER A 100 2.83 0.74 9.45
CA SER A 100 3.75 1.56 8.68
C SER A 100 5.10 0.88 8.45
N GLU A 101 5.61 0.16 9.43
CA GLU A 101 6.87 -0.59 9.27
C GLU A 101 6.70 -1.73 8.25
N ARG A 102 5.55 -2.40 8.25
CA ARG A 102 5.25 -3.44 7.27
C ARG A 102 5.19 -2.87 5.86
N VAL A 103 4.55 -1.73 5.69
CA VAL A 103 4.50 -1.07 4.38
C VAL A 103 5.89 -0.69 3.91
N ARG A 104 6.69 -0.11 4.79
CA ARG A 104 8.07 0.27 4.45
C ARG A 104 8.91 -0.95 4.08
N ALA A 105 8.75 -2.04 4.83
CA ALA A 105 9.42 -3.29 4.53
C ALA A 105 9.02 -3.84 3.16
N ALA A 106 7.73 -3.79 2.85
CA ALA A 106 7.23 -4.24 1.55
C ALA A 106 7.79 -3.37 0.41
N LEU A 107 7.89 -2.07 0.62
CA LEU A 107 8.48 -1.17 -0.37
C LEU A 107 9.97 -1.41 -0.57
N HIS A 108 10.69 -1.73 0.50
CA HIS A 108 12.10 -2.11 0.39
C HIS A 108 12.26 -3.39 -0.42
N LEU A 109 11.40 -4.38 -0.16
CA LEU A 109 11.42 -5.62 -0.93
C LEU A 109 11.10 -5.38 -2.40
N TRP A 110 10.11 -4.54 -2.67
CA TRP A 110 9.73 -4.15 -4.02
C TRP A 110 10.91 -3.52 -4.77
N GLN A 111 11.73 -2.74 -4.10
CA GLN A 111 12.91 -2.13 -4.71
C GLN A 111 14.03 -3.13 -4.97
N GLN A 112 14.15 -4.18 -4.17
CA GLN A 112 15.30 -5.08 -4.16
C GLN A 112 15.05 -6.41 -4.84
N ASP A 113 13.81 -6.91 -4.83
CA ASP A 113 13.47 -8.23 -5.35
C ASP A 113 12.73 -8.10 -6.68
N PRO A 114 13.36 -8.52 -7.80
CA PRO A 114 12.71 -8.40 -9.11
C PRO A 114 11.40 -9.15 -9.23
N GLN A 115 11.26 -10.31 -8.60
CA GLN A 115 10.03 -11.10 -8.67
C GLN A 115 8.91 -10.39 -7.91
N PHE A 116 9.19 -9.91 -6.72
CA PHE A 116 8.20 -9.17 -5.95
C PHE A 116 7.83 -7.87 -6.64
N ARG A 117 8.82 -7.19 -7.24
CA ARG A 117 8.56 -5.96 -8.00
C ARG A 117 7.57 -6.19 -9.13
N VAL A 118 7.77 -7.23 -9.92
CA VAL A 118 6.85 -7.58 -11.02
C VAL A 118 5.45 -7.84 -10.47
N ALA A 119 5.36 -8.64 -9.41
CA ALA A 119 4.06 -8.98 -8.81
C ALA A 119 3.32 -7.74 -8.29
N VAL A 120 4.03 -6.84 -7.61
CA VAL A 120 3.45 -5.59 -7.11
C VAL A 120 2.99 -4.71 -8.26
N ASP A 121 3.84 -4.54 -9.27
CA ASP A 121 3.53 -3.64 -10.39
C ASP A 121 2.35 -4.16 -11.21
N GLU A 122 2.26 -5.45 -11.43
CA GLU A 122 1.11 -6.07 -12.12
C GLU A 122 -0.18 -5.88 -11.32
N LEU A 123 -0.15 -6.19 -10.04
CA LEU A 123 -1.33 -6.05 -9.19
C LEU A 123 -1.73 -4.57 -9.06
N ALA A 124 -0.77 -3.68 -8.91
CA ALA A 124 -1.05 -2.24 -8.83
C ALA A 124 -1.71 -1.73 -10.11
N GLY A 125 -1.25 -2.20 -11.26
CA GLY A 125 -1.87 -1.88 -12.54
C GLY A 125 -3.31 -2.37 -12.63
N GLU A 126 -3.58 -3.58 -12.15
CA GLU A 126 -4.93 -4.13 -12.08
C GLU A 126 -5.82 -3.32 -11.16
N LEU A 127 -5.35 -2.97 -9.98
CA LEU A 127 -6.11 -2.16 -9.03
C LEU A 127 -6.48 -0.81 -9.62
N ARG A 128 -5.55 -0.21 -10.36
CA ARG A 128 -5.80 1.05 -11.04
C ARG A 128 -6.89 0.90 -12.11
N ARG A 129 -6.78 -0.15 -12.94
CA ARG A 129 -7.78 -0.42 -13.98
C ARG A 129 -9.14 -0.70 -13.38
N GLN A 130 -9.20 -1.48 -12.32
CA GLN A 130 -10.45 -1.80 -11.64
C GLN A 130 -11.10 -0.54 -11.06
N ARG A 131 -10.31 0.33 -10.46
CA ARG A 131 -10.81 1.59 -9.92
C ARG A 131 -11.43 2.47 -11.02
N PHE A 132 -10.80 2.54 -12.19
CA PHE A 132 -11.36 3.28 -13.32
C PHE A 132 -12.61 2.61 -13.88
N ALA A 133 -12.63 1.30 -13.96
CA ALA A 133 -13.80 0.55 -14.41
C ALA A 133 -14.98 0.75 -13.47
N ASP A 134 -14.74 0.72 -12.17
CA ASP A 134 -15.79 0.95 -11.17
C ASP A 134 -16.37 2.35 -11.29
N ARG A 135 -15.54 3.35 -11.53
CA ARG A 135 -16.02 4.71 -11.78
C ARG A 135 -16.87 4.80 -13.03
N ALA A 136 -16.43 4.16 -14.11
CA ALA A 136 -17.15 4.18 -15.38
C ALA A 136 -18.45 3.40 -15.30
N ALA A 137 -18.48 2.33 -14.52
CA ALA A 137 -19.61 1.42 -14.42
C ALA A 137 -20.74 1.91 -13.51
N GLY A 138 -20.63 3.10 -12.96
CA GLY A 138 -21.72 3.61 -12.15
C GLY A 138 -21.32 3.85 -10.71
N GLY A 139 -20.05 3.98 -10.46
CA GLY A 139 -19.57 4.47 -9.19
C GLY A 139 -19.97 5.89 -8.90
N HIS A 140 -20.88 6.45 -9.71
CA HIS A 140 -21.42 7.78 -9.51
C HIS A 140 -22.73 7.69 -8.77
N PRO A 141 -22.74 7.85 -7.47
CA PRO A 141 -23.99 7.76 -6.72
C PRO A 141 -24.96 8.89 -7.09
N ALA A 142 -24.47 9.92 -7.72
CA ALA A 142 -25.28 11.03 -8.14
C ALA A 142 -26.10 10.74 -9.41
N VAL A 143 -25.80 9.68 -10.12
CA VAL A 143 -26.51 9.33 -11.34
C VAL A 143 -27.72 8.49 -10.96
N PRO A 144 -28.95 8.98 -11.18
CA PRO A 144 -30.14 8.19 -10.92
C PRO A 144 -30.12 6.93 -11.77
N PRO A 145 -30.66 5.82 -11.26
CA PRO A 145 -30.74 4.58 -12.03
C PRO A 145 -31.44 4.75 -13.37
N ASP A 146 -32.45 5.62 -13.42
CA ASP A 146 -33.17 5.91 -14.64
C ASP A 146 -32.26 6.47 -15.74
N LEU A 147 -31.42 7.41 -15.33
CA LEU A 147 -30.47 8.00 -16.29
C LEU A 147 -29.40 7.00 -16.69
N ALA A 148 -28.98 6.17 -15.78
CA ALA A 148 -28.03 5.14 -16.10
C ALA A 148 -28.59 4.14 -17.11
N VAL A 149 -29.84 3.78 -16.96
CA VAL A 149 -30.51 2.88 -17.89
C VAL A 149 -30.71 3.54 -19.25
N THR A 150 -31.09 4.79 -19.27
CA THR A 150 -31.31 5.50 -20.52
C THR A 150 -30.01 5.84 -21.23
N ALA A 151 -28.94 5.95 -20.50
CA ALA A 151 -27.62 6.23 -21.06
C ALA A 151 -26.96 4.98 -21.64
N SER A 152 -27.48 3.83 -21.37
CA SER A 152 -26.92 2.57 -21.83
C SER A 152 -27.35 2.20 -23.24
#